data_27503be4e099d3c995c01288ea7c99ff
#
_entry.id   27503be4e099d3c995c01288ea7c99ff
#
_cell.length_a   1.000
_cell.length_b   1.000
_cell.length_c   1.000
_cell.angle_alpha   90.00
_cell.angle_beta   90.00
_cell.angle_gamma   90.00
#
_symmetry.space_group_name_H-M   'P 1'
#
loop_
_entity.id
_entity.type
_entity.pdbx_description
1 polymer ?
#
loop_
_entity_poly.entity_id
_entity_poly.type
_entity_poly.pdbx_seq_one_letter_code
_entity_poly.pdbx_strand_id
1 'polypeptide(L)'
;MKEPLTIAFEMPRHGWLPVRFKAAPVDLEFAASDVLNDPLDELYKSIQRLLNNKTGQVTWWLEPYTYFFYFERTGADGFRLTISEAPDMDAGRKPLAVLDGSYKQLIAPMRKALLEFCDFSYEKTNWPFSYTRADIETIPKRL
;
A
#
# COMPACT_ATOMS: atom_id res chain seq x y z
N MET A 1 -7.00 -16.65 -1.49
CA MET A 1 -5.60 -16.72 -2.01
C MET A 1 -4.83 -17.78 -1.24
N LYS A 2 -3.92 -18.46 -1.90
CA LYS A 2 -3.16 -19.55 -1.29
C LYS A 2 -1.95 -19.05 -0.49
N GLU A 3 -1.24 -18.09 -1.03
CA GLU A 3 -0.03 -17.53 -0.44
C GLU A 3 -0.21 -16.09 -0.06
N PRO A 4 0.51 -15.59 0.96
CA PRO A 4 0.53 -14.17 1.25
C PRO A 4 0.99 -13.37 0.03
N LEU A 5 0.44 -12.18 -0.15
CA LEU A 5 0.99 -11.26 -1.12
C LEU A 5 2.41 -10.84 -0.71
N THR A 6 3.18 -10.36 -1.66
CA THR A 6 4.46 -9.72 -1.38
C THR A 6 4.40 -8.28 -1.84
N ILE A 7 4.93 -7.40 -1.03
CA ILE A 7 5.09 -6.00 -1.36
C ILE A 7 6.42 -5.52 -0.78
N ALA A 8 7.16 -4.73 -1.56
CA ALA A 8 8.43 -4.17 -1.13
C ALA A 8 8.59 -2.75 -1.67
N PHE A 9 9.17 -1.90 -0.85
CA PHE A 9 9.56 -0.56 -1.23
C PHE A 9 11.08 -0.50 -1.32
N GLU A 10 11.59 0.21 -2.33
CA GLU A 10 13.01 0.47 -2.47
C GLU A 10 13.31 1.90 -2.05
N MET A 11 14.60 2.23 -1.93
CA MET A 11 15.05 3.57 -1.55
C MET A 11 14.45 4.61 -2.50
N PRO A 12 13.73 5.62 -1.98
CA PRO A 12 13.16 6.65 -2.84
C PRO A 12 14.24 7.57 -3.40
N ARG A 13 14.00 8.10 -4.62
CA ARG A 13 14.89 9.03 -5.30
C ARG A 13 14.09 10.10 -6.03
N HIS A 14 14.48 11.35 -5.84
CA HIS A 14 13.91 12.49 -6.58
C HIS A 14 12.37 12.55 -6.55
N GLY A 15 11.78 12.17 -5.41
CA GLY A 15 10.34 12.16 -5.25
C GLY A 15 9.63 10.94 -5.82
N TRP A 16 10.37 9.89 -6.17
CA TRP A 16 9.83 8.65 -6.70
C TRP A 16 10.11 7.49 -5.75
N LEU A 17 9.06 6.75 -5.41
CA LEU A 17 9.13 5.57 -4.56
C LEU A 17 8.95 4.32 -5.41
N PRO A 18 10.00 3.50 -5.60
CA PRO A 18 9.83 2.21 -6.28
C PRO A 18 9.00 1.25 -5.43
N VAL A 19 8.02 0.61 -6.06
CA VAL A 19 7.13 -0.35 -5.42
C VAL A 19 7.11 -1.63 -6.25
N ARG A 20 7.26 -2.77 -5.58
CA ARG A 20 7.05 -4.09 -6.15
C ARG A 20 5.89 -4.74 -5.42
N PHE A 21 4.90 -5.19 -6.17
CA PHE A 21 3.72 -5.84 -5.62
C PHE A 21 3.41 -7.11 -6.41
N LYS A 22 3.26 -8.22 -5.69
CA LYS A 22 2.92 -9.50 -6.31
C LYS A 22 1.87 -10.23 -5.50
N ALA A 23 0.77 -10.51 -6.15
CA ALA A 23 -0.30 -11.36 -5.62
C ALA A 23 -1.03 -11.95 -6.83
N ALA A 24 -0.76 -13.21 -7.17
CA ALA A 24 -1.28 -13.84 -8.38
C ALA A 24 -2.78 -13.60 -8.56
N PRO A 25 -3.27 -13.18 -9.73
CA PRO A 25 -2.55 -13.07 -11.00
C PRO A 25 -1.83 -11.71 -11.22
N VAL A 26 -1.78 -10.85 -10.22
CA VAL A 26 -1.22 -9.49 -10.32
C VAL A 26 0.28 -9.50 -10.02
N ASP A 27 1.04 -8.84 -10.88
CA ASP A 27 2.47 -8.61 -10.68
C ASP A 27 2.76 -7.19 -11.19
N LEU A 28 2.97 -6.26 -10.25
CA LEU A 28 3.16 -4.84 -10.54
C LEU A 28 4.53 -4.38 -10.07
N GLU A 29 5.17 -3.58 -10.90
CA GLU A 29 6.40 -2.88 -10.58
C GLU A 29 6.28 -1.45 -11.09
N PHE A 30 6.32 -0.48 -10.18
CA PHE A 30 6.10 0.92 -10.53
C PHE A 30 6.82 1.87 -9.56
N ALA A 31 6.89 3.14 -9.92
CA ALA A 31 7.38 4.20 -9.06
C ALA A 31 6.26 5.21 -8.81
N ALA A 32 5.94 5.42 -7.54
CA ALA A 32 4.92 6.37 -7.13
C ALA A 32 5.53 7.74 -6.83
N SER A 33 4.84 8.80 -7.26
CA SER A 33 5.23 10.19 -7.03
C SER A 33 4.83 10.68 -5.63
N ASP A 34 5.63 11.60 -5.09
CA ASP A 34 5.34 12.29 -3.83
C ASP A 34 4.53 13.58 -4.01
N VAL A 35 4.20 13.96 -5.25
CA VAL A 35 3.67 15.31 -5.54
C VAL A 35 2.25 15.50 -5.04
N LEU A 36 1.34 14.53 -5.25
CA LEU A 36 -0.05 14.69 -4.86
C LEU A 36 -0.37 14.24 -3.44
N ASN A 37 0.34 13.24 -2.95
CA ASN A 37 -0.02 12.59 -1.69
C ASN A 37 1.18 11.84 -1.11
N ASP A 38 0.99 11.37 0.12
CA ASP A 38 1.91 10.43 0.78
C ASP A 38 1.28 9.04 0.77
N PRO A 39 1.64 8.19 -0.20
CA PRO A 39 1.01 6.86 -0.32
C PRO A 39 1.31 5.93 0.85
N LEU A 40 2.46 6.06 1.50
CA LEU A 40 2.80 5.22 2.64
C LEU A 40 2.00 5.61 3.89
N ASP A 41 1.74 6.90 4.10
CA ASP A 41 0.85 7.35 5.16
C ASP A 41 -0.59 6.88 4.90
N GLU A 42 -1.04 6.94 3.64
CA GLU A 42 -2.35 6.42 3.25
C GLU A 42 -2.45 4.92 3.53
N LEU A 43 -1.39 4.16 3.25
CA LEU A 43 -1.36 2.72 3.53
C LEU A 43 -1.44 2.47 5.04
N TYR A 44 -0.65 3.15 5.83
CA TYR A 44 -0.67 3.05 7.28
C TYR A 44 -2.08 3.36 7.85
N LYS A 45 -2.66 4.47 7.43
CA LYS A 45 -4.00 4.88 7.86
C LYS A 45 -5.08 3.92 7.39
N SER A 46 -4.94 3.38 6.17
CA SER A 46 -5.88 2.37 5.66
C SER A 46 -5.91 1.12 6.53
N ILE A 47 -4.75 0.65 6.97
CA ILE A 47 -4.67 -0.51 7.88
C ILE A 47 -5.36 -0.19 9.21
N GLN A 48 -5.10 0.98 9.78
CA GLN A 48 -5.75 1.40 11.02
C GLN A 48 -7.27 1.44 10.87
N ARG A 49 -7.76 1.97 9.75
CA ARG A 49 -9.19 2.03 9.45
C ARG A 49 -9.81 0.63 9.35
N LEU A 50 -9.12 -0.30 8.69
CA LEU A 50 -9.59 -1.70 8.60
C LEU A 50 -9.75 -2.33 9.97
N LEU A 51 -8.82 -2.09 10.87
CA LEU A 51 -8.88 -2.62 12.24
C LEU A 51 -10.02 -2.00 13.05
N ASN A 52 -10.55 -0.86 12.63
CA ASN A 52 -11.71 -0.20 13.19
C ASN A 52 -12.98 -0.39 12.35
N ASN A 53 -13.03 -1.44 11.53
CA ASN A 53 -14.16 -1.80 10.67
C ASN A 53 -14.56 -0.71 9.68
N LYS A 54 -13.59 0.06 9.20
CA LYS A 54 -13.74 1.08 8.17
C LYS A 54 -12.97 0.65 6.93
N THR A 55 -13.27 1.30 5.80
CA THR A 55 -12.54 1.08 4.54
C THR A 55 -11.34 2.01 4.46
N GLY A 56 -10.39 1.65 3.59
CA GLY A 56 -9.22 2.48 3.32
C GLY A 56 -8.88 2.50 1.85
N GLN A 57 -8.12 3.48 1.42
CA GLN A 57 -7.64 3.57 0.05
C GLN A 57 -6.23 4.14 0.02
N VAL A 58 -5.41 3.57 -0.85
CA VAL A 58 -4.10 4.09 -1.21
C VAL A 58 -4.12 4.48 -2.67
N THR A 59 -3.69 5.69 -2.97
CA THR A 59 -3.51 6.17 -4.33
C THR A 59 -2.03 6.17 -4.66
N TRP A 60 -1.67 5.39 -5.69
CA TRP A 60 -0.30 5.35 -6.22
C TRP A 60 -0.28 6.13 -7.52
N TRP A 61 0.15 7.40 -7.46
CA TRP A 61 0.15 8.29 -8.61
C TRP A 61 1.50 8.23 -9.34
N LEU A 62 1.46 7.91 -10.64
CA LEU A 62 2.64 7.74 -11.49
C LEU A 62 2.83 8.90 -12.50
N GLU A 63 1.98 9.93 -12.42
CA GLU A 63 2.07 11.16 -13.23
C GLU A 63 1.92 10.93 -14.74
N PRO A 64 0.73 10.71 -15.33
CA PRO A 64 -0.60 10.78 -14.68
C PRO A 64 -1.21 9.44 -14.34
N TYR A 65 -0.65 8.32 -14.83
CA TYR A 65 -1.21 6.99 -14.60
C TYR A 65 -1.31 6.70 -13.11
N THR A 66 -2.38 6.02 -12.69
CA THR A 66 -2.67 5.84 -11.28
C THR A 66 -3.10 4.41 -10.99
N TYR A 67 -2.58 3.83 -9.90
CA TYR A 67 -3.13 2.64 -9.28
C TYR A 67 -3.86 3.03 -8.01
N PHE A 68 -4.97 2.33 -7.72
CA PHE A 68 -5.73 2.47 -6.50
C PHE A 68 -5.80 1.13 -5.78
N PHE A 69 -5.43 1.11 -4.52
CA PHE A 69 -5.62 -0.04 -3.63
C PHE A 69 -6.75 0.31 -2.68
N TYR A 70 -7.89 -0.36 -2.83
CA TYR A 70 -9.06 -0.17 -1.99
C TYR A 70 -9.22 -1.35 -1.05
N PHE A 71 -9.27 -1.07 0.24
CA PHE A 71 -9.29 -2.07 1.30
C PHE A 71 -10.65 -2.12 1.99
N GLU A 72 -11.16 -3.33 2.20
CA GLU A 72 -12.38 -3.59 2.94
C GLU A 72 -12.17 -4.77 3.88
N ARG A 73 -12.88 -4.76 5.01
CA ARG A 73 -12.93 -5.92 5.91
C ARG A 73 -14.17 -6.72 5.58
N THR A 74 -14.01 -8.03 5.41
CA THR A 74 -15.10 -8.95 5.01
C THR A 74 -15.55 -9.88 6.14
N GLY A 75 -14.80 -9.92 7.23
CA GLY A 75 -15.10 -10.77 8.38
C GLY A 75 -14.09 -10.56 9.50
N ALA A 76 -14.16 -11.37 10.55
CA ALA A 76 -13.27 -11.24 11.71
C ALA A 76 -11.79 -11.33 11.29
N ASP A 77 -11.45 -12.28 10.42
CA ASP A 77 -10.12 -12.41 9.80
C ASP A 77 -10.27 -12.48 8.27
N GLY A 78 -11.13 -11.64 7.73
CA GLY A 78 -11.35 -11.54 6.29
C GLY A 78 -11.11 -10.12 5.81
N PHE A 79 -10.33 -9.99 4.74
CA PHE A 79 -9.97 -8.72 4.14
C PHE A 79 -10.05 -8.82 2.63
N ARG A 80 -10.42 -7.72 1.99
CA ARG A 80 -10.47 -7.63 0.53
C ARG A 80 -9.65 -6.44 0.08
N LEU A 81 -8.78 -6.68 -0.88
CA LEU A 81 -8.04 -5.64 -1.59
C LEU A 81 -8.50 -5.62 -3.04
N THR A 82 -9.09 -4.51 -3.45
CA THR A 82 -9.45 -4.27 -4.85
C THR A 82 -8.40 -3.37 -5.47
N ILE A 83 -7.76 -3.85 -6.53
CA ILE A 83 -6.74 -3.11 -7.26
C ILE A 83 -7.36 -2.61 -8.55
N SER A 84 -7.27 -1.30 -8.79
CA SER A 84 -7.78 -0.65 -9.99
C SER A 84 -6.71 0.24 -10.59
N GLU A 85 -6.87 0.57 -11.87
CA GLU A 85 -6.00 1.50 -12.57
C GLU A 85 -6.82 2.55 -13.32
N ALA A 86 -6.20 3.71 -13.58
CA ALA A 86 -6.79 4.76 -14.38
C ALA A 86 -5.69 5.52 -15.14
N PRO A 87 -6.00 6.08 -16.37
CA PRO A 87 -5.03 6.89 -17.10
C PRO A 87 -4.58 8.14 -16.32
N ASP A 88 -5.46 8.67 -15.47
CA ASP A 88 -5.17 9.78 -14.55
C ASP A 88 -6.12 9.71 -13.34
N MET A 89 -5.95 10.63 -12.40
CA MET A 89 -6.74 10.66 -11.14
C MET A 89 -8.24 10.87 -11.36
N ASP A 90 -8.62 11.55 -12.43
CA ASP A 90 -10.01 11.96 -12.71
C ASP A 90 -10.72 11.05 -13.70
N ALA A 91 -9.99 10.16 -14.36
CA ALA A 91 -10.56 9.20 -15.30
C ALA A 91 -11.25 8.04 -14.59
N GLY A 92 -12.14 7.34 -15.31
CA GLY A 92 -12.79 6.14 -14.80
C GLY A 92 -11.78 5.04 -14.48
N ARG A 93 -12.00 4.35 -13.37
CA ARG A 93 -11.15 3.26 -12.89
C ARG A 93 -11.51 1.96 -13.58
N LYS A 94 -10.48 1.19 -13.92
CA LYS A 94 -10.62 -0.15 -14.47
C LYS A 94 -10.12 -1.15 -13.42
N PRO A 95 -10.96 -2.09 -12.95
CA PRO A 95 -10.51 -3.12 -12.02
C PRO A 95 -9.44 -4.02 -12.65
N LEU A 96 -8.38 -4.30 -11.89
CA LEU A 96 -7.34 -5.26 -12.27
C LEU A 96 -7.53 -6.58 -11.55
N ALA A 97 -7.85 -6.54 -10.25
CA ALA A 97 -8.00 -7.73 -9.43
C ALA A 97 -8.78 -7.43 -8.16
N VAL A 98 -9.42 -8.46 -7.64
CA VAL A 98 -10.00 -8.49 -6.30
C VAL A 98 -9.34 -9.63 -5.55
N LEU A 99 -8.68 -9.33 -4.45
CA LEU A 99 -7.95 -10.30 -3.64
C LEU A 99 -8.63 -10.44 -2.29
N ASP A 100 -9.06 -11.64 -1.96
CA ASP A 100 -9.64 -11.96 -0.66
C ASP A 100 -8.65 -12.83 0.12
N GLY A 101 -8.45 -12.50 1.38
CA GLY A 101 -7.51 -13.24 2.21
C GLY A 101 -7.60 -12.86 3.69
N SER A 102 -6.79 -13.55 4.49
CA SER A 102 -6.67 -13.31 5.91
C SER A 102 -5.75 -12.11 6.20
N TYR A 103 -5.72 -11.70 7.44
CA TYR A 103 -4.75 -10.71 7.93
C TYR A 103 -3.32 -11.08 7.55
N LYS A 104 -2.94 -12.34 7.79
CA LYS A 104 -1.62 -12.87 7.47
C LYS A 104 -1.30 -12.76 5.97
N GLN A 105 -2.29 -12.93 5.12
CA GLN A 105 -2.11 -12.93 3.67
C GLN A 105 -2.10 -11.54 3.05
N LEU A 106 -2.92 -10.62 3.55
CA LEU A 106 -3.10 -9.29 2.94
C LEU A 106 -2.51 -8.14 3.75
N ILE A 107 -2.60 -8.19 5.08
CA ILE A 107 -2.25 -7.03 5.91
C ILE A 107 -0.84 -7.13 6.50
N ALA A 108 -0.50 -8.28 7.07
CA ALA A 108 0.82 -8.48 7.67
C ALA A 108 1.99 -8.18 6.71
N PRO A 109 1.91 -8.55 5.41
CA PRO A 109 2.96 -8.18 4.46
C PRO A 109 3.08 -6.67 4.25
N MET A 110 1.98 -5.93 4.28
CA MET A 110 1.98 -4.46 4.17
C MET A 110 2.67 -3.83 5.38
N ARG A 111 2.34 -4.30 6.57
CA ARG A 111 2.99 -3.87 7.81
C ARG A 111 4.50 -4.10 7.76
N LYS A 112 4.91 -5.28 7.33
CA LYS A 112 6.32 -5.64 7.21
C LYS A 112 7.05 -4.70 6.27
N ALA A 113 6.46 -4.40 5.10
CA ALA A 113 7.07 -3.49 4.12
C ALA A 113 7.20 -2.06 4.68
N LEU A 114 6.22 -1.58 5.42
CA LEU A 114 6.29 -0.27 6.09
C LEU A 114 7.41 -0.23 7.12
N LEU A 115 7.58 -1.30 7.91
CA LEU A 115 8.68 -1.38 8.89
C LEU A 115 10.04 -1.40 8.21
N GLU A 116 10.20 -2.16 7.13
CA GLU A 116 11.44 -2.21 6.37
C GLU A 116 11.77 -0.84 5.76
N PHE A 117 10.75 -0.10 5.31
CA PHE A 117 10.95 1.26 4.81
C PHE A 117 11.48 2.20 5.89
N CYS A 118 11.05 2.04 7.14
CA CYS A 118 11.55 2.85 8.26
C CYS A 118 13.05 2.70 8.51
N ASP A 119 13.67 1.64 8.01
CA ASP A 119 15.11 1.41 8.14
C ASP A 119 15.93 2.15 7.07
N PHE A 120 15.27 2.71 6.04
CA PHE A 120 15.96 3.50 5.04
C PHE A 120 16.36 4.87 5.58
N SER A 121 17.54 5.32 5.18
CA SER A 121 18.01 6.67 5.44
C SER A 121 18.06 7.42 4.12
N TYR A 122 17.32 8.51 4.02
CA TYR A 122 17.22 9.32 2.81
C TYR A 122 17.06 10.79 3.15
N GLU A 123 17.44 11.65 2.21
CA GLU A 123 17.26 13.09 2.33
C GLU A 123 15.84 13.50 1.89
N LYS A 124 15.34 14.60 2.43
CA LYS A 124 14.01 15.12 2.10
C LYS A 124 13.83 15.47 0.63
N THR A 125 14.92 15.76 -0.08
CA THR A 125 14.89 15.99 -1.53
C THR A 125 14.57 14.73 -2.32
N ASN A 126 14.83 13.55 -1.75
CA ASN A 126 14.48 12.27 -2.36
C ASN A 126 13.08 11.81 -2.00
N TRP A 127 12.65 12.06 -0.76
CA TRP A 127 11.31 11.75 -0.27
C TRP A 127 10.99 12.67 0.92
N PRO A 128 9.97 13.53 0.82
CA PRO A 128 9.76 14.58 1.82
C PRO A 128 9.08 14.09 3.10
N PHE A 129 8.60 12.84 3.11
CA PHE A 129 7.84 12.28 4.21
C PHE A 129 8.72 11.39 5.08
N SER A 130 8.39 11.30 6.35
CA SER A 130 9.06 10.41 7.29
C SER A 130 8.03 9.65 8.13
N TYR A 131 8.42 8.46 8.56
CA TYR A 131 7.56 7.57 9.34
C TYR A 131 8.36 7.04 10.52
N THR A 132 7.71 6.89 11.65
CA THR A 132 8.37 6.31 12.81
C THR A 132 8.03 4.83 12.92
N ARG A 133 9.02 4.06 13.30
CA ARG A 133 8.85 2.63 13.56
C ARG A 133 7.79 2.40 14.63
N ALA A 134 7.78 3.22 15.67
CA ALA A 134 6.82 3.14 16.76
C ALA A 134 5.37 3.27 16.27
N ASP A 135 5.09 4.18 15.33
CA ASP A 135 3.76 4.34 14.77
C ASP A 135 3.32 3.09 14.01
N ILE A 136 4.20 2.55 13.16
CA ILE A 136 3.89 1.34 12.40
C ILE A 136 3.69 0.14 13.32
N GLU A 137 4.47 0.06 14.40
CA GLU A 137 4.36 -1.05 15.37
C GLU A 137 3.06 -1.03 16.16
N THR A 138 2.29 0.07 16.13
CA THR A 138 0.92 0.07 16.68
C THR A 138 -0.03 -0.83 15.89
N ILE A 139 0.30 -1.14 14.64
CA ILE A 139 -0.41 -2.16 13.86
C ILE A 139 0.04 -3.53 14.40
N PRO A 140 -0.88 -4.41 14.83
CA PRO A 140 -0.48 -5.70 15.38
C PRO A 140 0.15 -6.60 14.30
N LYS A 141 1.07 -7.48 14.71
CA LYS A 141 1.68 -8.47 13.82
C LYS A 141 0.64 -9.47 13.32
N ARG A 142 -0.39 -9.73 14.13
CA ARG A 142 -1.49 -10.65 13.87
C ARG A 142 -2.70 -10.23 14.68
N LEU A 143 -3.84 -10.66 14.25
CA LEU A 143 -5.08 -10.43 14.99
C LEU A 143 -5.15 -11.26 16.27
#